data_26ace70707a7a60b8edb122631f32c7e
#
_entry.id   26ace70707a7a60b8edb122631f32c7e
#
_cell.length_a   1.000
_cell.length_b   1.000
_cell.length_c   1.000
_cell.angle_alpha   90.00
_cell.angle_beta   90.00
_cell.angle_gamma   90.00
#
_symmetry.space_group_name_H-M   'P 1'
#
loop_
_entity.id
_entity.type
_entity.pdbx_description
1 polymer ?
#
loop_
_entity_poly.entity_id
_entity_poly.type
_entity_poly.pdbx_seq_one_letter_code
_entity_poly.pdbx_strand_id
1 'polypeptide(L)'
;MTFSLVLWHELSDEINRLPDKTRRIIKTALKRLEEDPFPESQGDKEKLVLRGGVVIYRLHISLSYTAFYDIDKEEKLVIVQEILPIEQAHKKYGYF
;
A
#
# COMPACT_ATOMS: atom_id res chain seq x y z
N MET A 1 -2.99 17.58 6.62
CA MET A 1 -1.96 17.05 7.52
C MET A 1 -1.24 15.90 6.83
N THR A 2 0.07 15.91 6.82
CA THR A 2 0.84 14.92 6.07
C THR A 2 1.41 13.83 6.98
N PHE A 3 1.54 12.65 6.40
CA PHE A 3 2.18 11.50 7.02
C PHE A 3 3.55 11.28 6.37
N SER A 4 4.44 10.63 7.07
CA SER A 4 5.72 10.23 6.51
C SER A 4 5.59 8.80 5.99
N LEU A 5 6.11 8.57 4.79
CA LEU A 5 6.06 7.26 4.15
C LEU A 5 7.30 6.45 4.53
N VAL A 6 7.08 5.26 5.04
CA VAL A 6 8.15 4.34 5.41
C VAL A 6 7.94 3.05 4.62
N LEU A 7 8.98 2.58 3.96
CA LEU A 7 8.96 1.31 3.25
C LEU A 7 9.78 0.29 4.04
N TRP A 8 9.30 -0.94 4.14
CA TRP A 8 10.14 -2.02 4.65
C TRP A 8 11.38 -2.12 3.78
N HIS A 9 12.51 -2.37 4.38
CA HIS A 9 13.82 -2.21 3.72
C HIS A 9 13.98 -2.97 2.40
N GLU A 10 13.43 -4.17 2.31
CA GLU A 10 13.53 -4.95 1.07
C GLU A 10 12.61 -4.41 -0.03
N LEU A 11 11.55 -3.74 0.35
CA LEU A 11 10.55 -3.25 -0.59
C LEU A 11 11.10 -2.16 -1.49
N SER A 12 11.94 -1.30 -0.96
CA SER A 12 12.58 -0.26 -1.76
C SER A 12 13.40 -0.85 -2.89
N ASP A 13 14.15 -1.90 -2.59
CA ASP A 13 14.96 -2.59 -3.60
C ASP A 13 14.07 -3.27 -4.65
N GLU A 14 12.98 -3.88 -4.21
CA GLU A 14 12.04 -4.52 -5.13
C GLU A 14 11.45 -3.51 -6.12
N ILE A 15 11.03 -2.36 -5.62
CA ILE A 15 10.49 -1.30 -6.46
C ILE A 15 11.53 -0.83 -7.47
N ASN A 16 12.77 -0.67 -7.03
CA ASN A 16 13.83 -0.17 -7.90
C ASN A 16 14.22 -1.15 -9.02
N ARG A 17 13.86 -2.41 -8.90
CA ARG A 17 14.09 -3.40 -9.96
C ARG A 17 13.01 -3.42 -11.03
N LEU A 18 11.91 -2.73 -10.80
CA LEU A 18 10.81 -2.69 -11.75
C LEU A 18 11.12 -1.77 -12.93
N PRO A 19 10.48 -1.99 -14.10
CA PRO A 19 10.64 -1.09 -15.22
C PRO A 19 10.28 0.34 -14.87
N ASP A 20 10.89 1.30 -15.53
CA ASP A 20 10.74 2.73 -15.20
C ASP A 20 9.29 3.18 -15.11
N LYS A 21 8.46 2.76 -16.06
CA LYS A 21 7.06 3.17 -16.08
C LYS A 21 6.31 2.63 -14.87
N THR A 22 6.48 1.36 -14.56
CA THR A 22 5.83 0.72 -13.41
C THR A 22 6.30 1.35 -12.12
N ARG A 23 7.61 1.57 -12.00
CA ARG A 23 8.18 2.19 -10.81
C ARG A 23 7.60 3.57 -10.56
N ARG A 24 7.45 4.38 -11.59
CA ARG A 24 6.88 5.72 -11.45
C ARG A 24 5.42 5.68 -11.04
N ILE A 25 4.65 4.76 -11.61
CA ILE A 25 3.24 4.59 -11.25
C ILE A 25 3.11 4.24 -9.78
N ILE A 26 3.92 3.28 -9.31
CA ILE A 26 3.90 2.86 -7.91
C ILE A 26 4.30 4.00 -6.99
N LYS A 27 5.40 4.69 -7.29
CA LYS A 27 5.86 5.79 -6.45
C LYS A 27 4.86 6.93 -6.37
N THR A 28 4.21 7.26 -7.47
CA THR A 28 3.19 8.30 -7.50
C THR A 28 1.99 7.90 -6.63
N ALA A 29 1.57 6.64 -6.72
CA ALA A 29 0.45 6.15 -5.91
C ALA A 29 0.78 6.17 -4.42
N LEU A 30 1.98 5.73 -4.05
CA LEU A 30 2.40 5.72 -2.65
C LEU A 30 2.49 7.13 -2.07
N LYS A 31 2.91 8.10 -2.87
CA LYS A 31 2.99 9.49 -2.42
C LYS A 31 1.64 10.04 -1.99
N ARG A 32 0.57 9.59 -2.62
CA ARG A 32 -0.78 10.03 -2.23
C ARG A 32 -1.13 9.60 -0.81
N LEU A 33 -0.53 8.52 -0.32
CA LEU A 33 -0.74 8.06 1.04
C LEU A 33 -0.17 9.03 2.08
N GLU A 34 0.81 9.83 1.70
CA GLU A 34 1.35 10.86 2.58
C GLU A 34 0.31 11.95 2.87
N GLU A 35 -0.54 12.21 1.90
CA GLU A 35 -1.59 13.21 2.06
C GLU A 35 -2.82 12.64 2.76
N ASP A 36 -3.25 11.44 2.35
CA ASP A 36 -4.46 10.83 2.88
C ASP A 36 -4.35 9.31 2.82
N PRO A 37 -3.92 8.66 3.92
CA PRO A 37 -3.82 7.21 3.94
C PRO A 37 -5.12 6.49 4.29
N PHE A 38 -6.18 7.21 4.65
CA PHE A 38 -7.40 6.60 5.14
C PHE A 38 -8.36 6.23 4.01
N PRO A 39 -9.02 5.08 4.09
CA PRO A 39 -9.97 4.65 3.07
C PRO A 39 -11.33 5.33 3.28
N GLU A 40 -11.44 6.57 2.82
CA GLU A 40 -12.69 7.28 2.98
C GLU A 40 -13.62 7.08 1.79
N SER A 41 -13.88 8.10 1.03
CA SER A 41 -14.86 8.01 -0.05
C SER A 41 -14.26 7.53 -1.37
N GLN A 42 -12.96 7.46 -1.47
CA GLN A 42 -12.30 7.04 -2.70
C GLN A 42 -12.15 5.54 -2.75
N GLY A 43 -12.54 4.94 -3.85
CA GLY A 43 -12.63 3.50 -3.96
C GLY A 43 -11.33 2.74 -4.10
N ASP A 44 -10.19 3.42 -4.14
CA ASP A 44 -8.90 2.75 -4.34
C ASP A 44 -8.21 2.33 -3.04
N LYS A 45 -8.75 2.69 -1.89
CA LYS A 45 -8.20 2.32 -0.59
C LYS A 45 -9.24 1.57 0.24
N GLU A 46 -8.82 0.53 0.95
CA GLU A 46 -9.70 -0.25 1.81
C GLU A 46 -9.02 -0.67 3.09
N LYS A 47 -9.82 -0.83 4.13
CA LYS A 47 -9.39 -1.39 5.41
C LYS A 47 -9.76 -2.87 5.41
N LEU A 48 -8.79 -3.72 5.71
CA LEU A 48 -9.00 -5.16 5.83
C LEU A 48 -8.80 -5.58 7.28
N VAL A 49 -9.71 -6.41 7.78
CA VAL A 49 -9.56 -7.02 9.09
C VAL A 49 -9.24 -8.49 8.86
N LEU A 50 -8.03 -8.87 9.20
CA LEU A 50 -7.55 -10.22 8.99
C LEU A 50 -7.90 -11.12 10.17
N ARG A 51 -7.64 -12.41 10.01
CA ARG A 51 -7.85 -13.37 11.08
C ARG A 51 -7.09 -12.94 12.32
N GLY A 52 -7.72 -13.03 13.48
CA GLY A 52 -7.13 -12.57 14.73
C GLY A 52 -7.32 -11.09 15.03
N GLY A 53 -8.08 -10.39 14.19
CA GLY A 53 -8.36 -8.97 14.40
C GLY A 53 -7.27 -8.02 13.94
N VAL A 54 -6.27 -8.52 13.24
CA VAL A 54 -5.20 -7.68 12.71
C VAL A 54 -5.75 -6.80 11.58
N VAL A 55 -5.50 -5.50 11.67
CA VAL A 55 -5.97 -4.53 10.68
C VAL A 55 -4.82 -4.19 9.73
N ILE A 56 -5.10 -4.23 8.44
CA ILE A 56 -4.17 -3.80 7.41
C ILE A 56 -4.97 -3.00 6.38
N TYR A 57 -4.29 -2.08 5.71
CA TYR A 57 -4.92 -1.27 4.65
C TYR A 57 -4.34 -1.67 3.32
N ARG A 58 -5.12 -1.49 2.27
CA ARG A 58 -4.63 -1.73 0.92
C ARG A 58 -4.92 -0.55 0.02
N LEU A 59 -4.06 -0.37 -0.97
CA LEU A 59 -4.21 0.61 -2.02
C LEU A 59 -4.09 -0.09 -3.35
N HIS A 60 -5.11 0.07 -4.20
CA HIS A 60 -5.02 -0.40 -5.58
C HIS A 60 -4.15 0.55 -6.37
N ILE A 61 -3.15 0.00 -7.05
CA ILE A 61 -2.25 0.77 -7.89
C ILE A 61 -2.45 0.33 -9.32
N SER A 62 -3.13 1.15 -10.10
CA SER A 62 -3.58 0.82 -11.45
C SER A 62 -4.41 -0.46 -11.40
N LEU A 63 -4.42 -1.24 -12.49
CA LEU A 63 -5.15 -2.52 -12.53
C LEU A 63 -4.24 -3.71 -12.23
N SER A 64 -2.98 -3.46 -11.89
CA SER A 64 -1.98 -4.53 -11.85
C SER A 64 -1.39 -4.81 -10.48
N TYR A 65 -1.38 -3.85 -9.57
CA TYR A 65 -0.70 -3.98 -8.29
C TYR A 65 -1.56 -3.55 -7.13
N THR A 66 -1.24 -4.09 -5.95
CA THR A 66 -1.86 -3.69 -4.70
C THR A 66 -0.77 -3.48 -3.66
N ALA A 67 -0.82 -2.37 -2.95
CA ALA A 67 0.07 -2.09 -1.84
C ALA A 67 -0.67 -2.35 -0.52
N PHE A 68 0.01 -2.97 0.42
CA PHE A 68 -0.50 -3.20 1.77
C PHE A 68 0.29 -2.36 2.75
N TYR A 69 -0.41 -1.66 3.61
CA TYR A 69 0.24 -0.72 4.51
C TYR A 69 -0.48 -0.63 5.84
N ASP A 70 0.24 -0.12 6.82
CA ASP A 70 -0.32 0.18 8.14
C ASP A 70 -0.21 1.68 8.40
N ILE A 71 -1.01 2.17 9.31
CA ILE A 71 -1.04 3.59 9.67
C ILE A 71 -0.75 3.73 11.15
N ASP A 72 0.30 4.47 11.47
CA ASP A 72 0.61 4.86 12.84
C ASP A 72 0.16 6.30 13.02
N LYS A 73 -0.98 6.47 13.67
CA LYS A 73 -1.58 7.81 13.85
C LYS A 73 -0.80 8.70 14.80
N GLU A 74 -0.17 8.09 15.80
CA GLU A 74 0.60 8.86 16.78
C GLU A 74 1.86 9.44 16.18
N GLU A 75 2.61 8.61 15.46
CA GLU A 75 3.86 9.02 14.84
C GLU A 75 3.67 9.61 13.46
N LYS A 76 2.45 9.57 12.94
CA LYS A 76 2.12 10.06 11.59
C LYS A 76 2.92 9.34 10.53
N LEU A 77 2.92 8.01 10.59
CA LEU A 77 3.65 7.18 9.65
C LEU A 77 2.68 6.34 8.82
N VAL A 78 2.99 6.18 7.54
CA VAL A 78 2.39 5.17 6.69
C VAL A 78 3.50 4.15 6.41
N ILE A 79 3.30 2.94 6.88
CA ILE A 79 4.31 1.89 6.79
C ILE A 79 3.87 0.92 5.70
N VAL A 80 4.50 1.02 4.53
CA VAL A 80 4.18 0.14 3.41
C VAL A 80 4.95 -1.16 3.59
N GLN A 81 4.23 -2.25 3.73
CA GLN A 81 4.80 -3.55 4.05
C GLN A 81 5.04 -4.39 2.82
N GLU A 82 4.16 -4.29 1.84
CA GLU A 82 4.20 -5.18 0.69
C GLU A 82 3.54 -4.53 -0.52
N ILE A 83 4.09 -4.82 -1.69
CA ILE A 83 3.44 -4.46 -2.96
C ILE A 83 3.44 -5.72 -3.79
N LEU A 84 2.26 -6.20 -4.16
CA LEU A 84 2.10 -7.46 -4.86
C LEU A 84 1.31 -7.26 -6.16
N PRO A 85 1.63 -8.03 -7.20
CA PRO A 85 0.72 -8.15 -8.34
C PRO A 85 -0.66 -8.60 -7.84
N ILE A 86 -1.71 -8.15 -8.52
CA ILE A 86 -3.07 -8.36 -8.04
C ILE A 86 -3.39 -9.84 -7.79
N GLU A 87 -2.90 -10.73 -8.64
CA GLU A 87 -3.13 -12.17 -8.47
C GLU A 87 -2.51 -12.71 -7.19
N GLN A 88 -1.28 -12.28 -6.88
CA GLN A 88 -0.60 -12.70 -5.66
C GLN A 88 -1.26 -12.12 -4.43
N ALA A 89 -1.76 -10.89 -4.53
CA ALA A 89 -2.49 -10.26 -3.43
C ALA A 89 -3.75 -11.07 -3.10
N HIS A 90 -4.48 -11.53 -4.12
CA HIS A 90 -5.66 -12.36 -3.91
C HIS A 90 -5.31 -13.69 -3.25
N LYS A 91 -4.22 -14.30 -3.65
CA LYS A 91 -3.79 -15.56 -3.05
C LYS A 91 -3.42 -15.42 -1.58
N LYS A 92 -2.80 -14.31 -1.21
CA LYS A 92 -2.32 -14.10 0.15
C LYS A 92 -3.42 -13.61 1.09
N TYR A 93 -4.26 -12.70 0.62
CA TYR A 93 -5.24 -12.01 1.47
C TYR A 93 -6.69 -12.28 1.08
N GLY A 94 -6.90 -13.10 0.07
CA GLY A 94 -8.24 -13.41 -0.42
C GLY A 94 -8.74 -12.40 -1.45
N TYR A 95 -9.91 -12.68 -2.00
CA TYR A 95 -10.54 -11.78 -2.96
C TYR A 95 -11.28 -10.68 -2.24
N PHE A 96 -11.15 -9.49 -2.75
CA PHE A 96 -11.72 -8.31 -2.14
C PHE A 96 -12.18 -7.30 -3.19
#